data_db0b4f2dcf911a14f91756a7ed97fa39
#
_entry.id   db0b4f2dcf911a14f91756a7ed97fa39
#
_cell.length_a   1.000
_cell.length_b   1.000
_cell.length_c   1.000
_cell.angle_alpha   90.00
_cell.angle_beta   90.00
_cell.angle_gamma   90.00
#
_symmetry.space_group_name_H-M   'P 1'
#
loop_
_entity.id
_entity.type
_entity.pdbx_description
1 polymer ?
#
loop_
_entity_poly.entity_id
_entity_poly.type
_entity_poly.pdbx_seq_one_letter_code
_entity_poly.pdbx_strand_id
1 'polypeptide(L)'
;PVLVARDKGYFRDEGLDIEFVTTPGMAQVTTSHSVKFDTVFDRPLDSVYNDGGIDQYRMCEWGIMKRAVEAESSGLRRRKIVALGASMSKFAIAVAPDSKIYEPEMLKNREIAVTPNNGSHFTTLKMMEGFLRQEHVKTTTAGSMPKRIEALKQGKVAAVTLMEPWISVAQKMGLRILIESHSTRSEAASDDLDGKTLAAMFRAQARAVKEIEKDPTPYVHYFIRETGGLLEPKDFQTWRLLHAAPQPYTRERWDDTYNWSVKWNMVVPGATYENIVDNRAWQ
;
A
#
# COMPACT_ATOMS: atom_id res chain seq x y z
N PRO A 1 11.36 -4.58 2.11
CA PRO A 1 12.34 -5.38 1.36
C PRO A 1 13.17 -4.56 0.38
N VAL A 2 12.54 -3.68 -0.44
CA VAL A 2 13.25 -2.91 -1.48
C VAL A 2 14.39 -2.06 -0.91
N LEU A 3 14.16 -1.31 0.18
CA LEU A 3 15.22 -0.51 0.81
C LEU A 3 16.33 -1.39 1.38
N VAL A 4 15.99 -2.53 1.95
CA VAL A 4 16.98 -3.51 2.44
C VAL A 4 17.79 -4.07 1.28
N ALA A 5 17.14 -4.45 0.17
CA ALA A 5 17.83 -4.92 -1.03
C ALA A 5 18.79 -3.87 -1.61
N ARG A 6 18.38 -2.59 -1.62
CA ARG A 6 19.24 -1.48 -2.01
C ARG A 6 20.45 -1.35 -1.10
N ASP A 7 20.23 -1.21 0.19
CA ASP A 7 21.27 -0.88 1.18
C ASP A 7 22.25 -2.05 1.40
N LYS A 8 21.79 -3.29 1.19
CA LYS A 8 22.61 -4.49 1.18
C LYS A 8 23.31 -4.77 -0.16
N GLY A 9 23.02 -3.99 -1.20
CA GLY A 9 23.62 -4.15 -2.53
C GLY A 9 23.06 -5.32 -3.34
N TYR A 10 21.92 -5.91 -2.95
CA TYR A 10 21.38 -7.11 -3.62
C TYR A 10 20.96 -6.84 -5.07
N PHE A 11 20.56 -5.62 -5.41
CA PHE A 11 20.30 -5.25 -6.80
C PHE A 11 21.58 -5.26 -7.64
N ARG A 12 22.68 -4.72 -7.09
CA ARG A 12 23.99 -4.74 -7.78
C ARG A 12 24.53 -6.15 -7.95
N ASP A 13 24.32 -7.04 -6.97
CA ASP A 13 24.70 -8.45 -7.07
C ASP A 13 23.96 -9.17 -8.20
N GLU A 14 22.76 -8.71 -8.54
CA GLU A 14 21.96 -9.20 -9.67
C GLU A 14 22.28 -8.46 -10.99
N GLY A 15 23.31 -7.61 -10.99
CA GLY A 15 23.71 -6.84 -12.18
C GLY A 15 22.81 -5.65 -12.51
N LEU A 16 22.02 -5.18 -11.54
CA LEU A 16 21.07 -4.09 -11.75
C LEU A 16 21.61 -2.78 -11.18
N ASP A 17 21.52 -1.72 -11.98
CA ASP A 17 21.65 -0.34 -11.55
C ASP A 17 20.24 0.27 -11.41
N ILE A 18 19.77 0.43 -10.18
CA ILE A 18 18.41 0.88 -9.86
C ILE A 18 18.43 2.32 -9.38
N GLU A 19 17.81 3.19 -10.14
CA GLU A 19 17.48 4.54 -9.68
C GLU A 19 16.15 4.54 -8.91
N PHE A 20 16.18 5.12 -7.71
CA PHE A 20 14.99 5.28 -6.87
C PHE A 20 14.44 6.70 -7.02
N VAL A 21 13.37 6.84 -7.78
CA VAL A 21 12.69 8.11 -7.98
C VAL A 21 11.75 8.38 -6.81
N THR A 22 11.88 9.55 -6.20
CA THR A 22 10.94 10.02 -5.17
C THR A 22 9.81 10.78 -5.80
N THR A 23 8.60 10.37 -5.48
CA THR A 23 7.41 11.16 -5.79
C THR A 23 6.80 11.70 -4.49
N PRO A 24 6.22 12.90 -4.51
CA PRO A 24 5.48 13.42 -3.35
C PRO A 24 4.43 12.39 -2.89
N GLY A 25 4.38 12.11 -1.59
CA GLY A 25 3.51 11.10 -1.01
C GLY A 25 4.06 9.66 -1.00
N MET A 26 5.20 9.38 -1.65
CA MET A 26 5.95 8.13 -1.55
C MET A 26 7.24 8.29 -0.73
N ALA A 27 7.25 9.14 0.26
CA ALA A 27 8.39 9.39 1.15
C ALA A 27 8.94 8.11 1.83
N GLN A 28 8.23 7.00 1.69
CA GLN A 28 8.64 5.68 2.19
C GLN A 28 9.81 5.05 1.42
N VAL A 29 10.19 5.60 0.29
CA VAL A 29 11.21 4.96 -0.58
C VAL A 29 12.50 5.75 -0.65
N THR A 30 12.56 7.00 -0.18
CA THR A 30 13.73 7.85 -0.37
C THR A 30 14.38 8.38 0.87
N THR A 31 15.69 8.43 0.78
CA THR A 31 16.63 8.76 1.85
C THR A 31 16.99 10.22 1.97
N SER A 32 16.46 11.12 1.19
CA SER A 32 16.89 12.52 1.28
C SER A 32 15.81 13.53 0.95
N HIS A 33 15.72 14.49 1.86
CA HIS A 33 15.14 15.83 1.76
C HIS A 33 13.61 15.95 1.92
N SER A 34 13.25 16.55 3.04
CA SER A 34 12.08 17.40 3.31
C SER A 34 10.97 17.41 2.26
N VAL A 35 10.23 16.33 2.13
CA VAL A 35 8.92 16.37 1.51
C VAL A 35 7.92 16.75 2.60
N LYS A 36 7.32 17.91 2.47
CA LYS A 36 6.18 18.30 3.31
C LYS A 36 5.10 17.25 3.10
N PHE A 37 4.72 16.53 4.17
CA PHE A 37 3.68 15.49 4.19
C PHE A 37 2.27 15.96 3.77
N ASP A 38 2.14 17.21 3.35
CA ASP A 38 0.87 17.86 3.01
C ASP A 38 0.38 17.62 1.59
N THR A 39 1.21 17.09 0.72
CA THR A 39 0.78 16.76 -0.62
C THR A 39 0.18 15.37 -0.63
N VAL A 40 -1.13 15.37 -0.51
CA VAL A 40 -2.03 14.27 -0.79
C VAL A 40 -1.57 13.50 -2.02
N PHE A 41 -1.68 12.19 -1.95
CA PHE A 41 -1.57 11.16 -2.97
C PHE A 41 -2.27 11.45 -4.33
N ASP A 42 -2.36 12.69 -4.75
CA ASP A 42 -2.93 13.04 -6.02
C ASP A 42 -1.84 13.26 -7.05
N ARG A 43 -1.79 12.33 -7.98
CA ARG A 43 -1.12 12.40 -9.28
C ARG A 43 0.41 12.27 -9.40
N PRO A 44 1.30 12.53 -8.44
CA PRO A 44 2.71 12.53 -8.79
C PRO A 44 3.20 11.18 -9.31
N LEU A 45 2.76 10.06 -8.71
CA LEU A 45 3.18 8.74 -9.18
C LEU A 45 2.65 8.43 -10.58
N ASP A 46 1.37 8.67 -10.82
CA ASP A 46 0.74 8.42 -12.12
C ASP A 46 1.30 9.35 -13.20
N SER A 47 1.55 10.63 -12.88
CA SER A 47 2.22 11.55 -13.80
C SER A 47 3.62 11.08 -14.14
N VAL A 48 4.46 10.83 -13.12
CA VAL A 48 5.85 10.39 -13.34
C VAL A 48 5.90 9.10 -14.15
N TYR A 49 5.00 8.16 -13.89
CA TYR A 49 4.93 6.93 -14.68
C TYR A 49 4.48 7.20 -16.13
N ASN A 50 3.43 7.98 -16.34
CA ASN A 50 2.90 8.26 -17.66
C ASN A 50 3.88 9.06 -18.52
N ASP A 51 4.69 9.93 -17.91
CA ASP A 51 5.73 10.73 -18.56
C ASP A 51 7.03 9.93 -18.80
N GLY A 52 7.07 8.65 -18.41
CA GLY A 52 8.25 7.79 -18.59
C GLY A 52 9.35 7.99 -17.56
N GLY A 53 9.09 8.73 -16.49
CA GLY A 53 10.07 8.98 -15.43
C GLY A 53 10.35 7.78 -14.50
N ILE A 54 9.51 6.76 -14.53
CA ILE A 54 9.73 5.48 -13.86
C ILE A 54 9.17 4.34 -14.71
N ASP A 55 9.77 3.16 -14.63
CA ASP A 55 9.37 1.98 -15.39
C ASP A 55 8.64 0.94 -14.57
N GLN A 56 8.82 0.99 -13.24
CA GLN A 56 8.22 0.05 -12.31
C GLN A 56 7.85 0.77 -11.00
N TYR A 57 6.71 0.39 -10.44
CA TYR A 57 6.29 0.88 -9.12
C TYR A 57 5.47 -0.18 -8.38
N ARG A 58 5.32 0.06 -7.09
CA ARG A 58 4.59 -0.82 -6.18
C ARG A 58 3.55 -0.05 -5.38
N MET A 59 2.35 -0.61 -5.28
CA MET A 59 1.32 -0.11 -4.35
C MET A 59 0.37 -1.25 -3.92
N CYS A 60 -0.74 -0.90 -3.25
CA CYS A 60 -1.75 -1.90 -2.92
C CYS A 60 -2.31 -2.55 -4.19
N GLU A 61 -2.60 -3.81 -4.10
CA GLU A 61 -3.07 -4.64 -5.20
C GLU A 61 -4.25 -4.03 -5.96
N TRP A 62 -5.31 -3.63 -5.24
CA TRP A 62 -6.48 -2.99 -5.84
C TRP A 62 -6.15 -1.68 -6.56
N GLY A 63 -5.24 -0.90 -6.00
CA GLY A 63 -4.80 0.37 -6.60
C GLY A 63 -4.04 0.16 -7.91
N ILE A 64 -3.20 -0.86 -8.00
CA ILE A 64 -2.53 -1.25 -9.25
C ILE A 64 -3.55 -1.79 -10.24
N MET A 65 -4.44 -2.67 -9.82
CA MET A 65 -5.50 -3.21 -10.69
C MET A 65 -6.32 -2.10 -11.32
N LYS A 66 -6.81 -1.17 -10.50
CA LYS A 66 -7.57 -0.01 -11.00
C LYS A 66 -6.80 0.77 -12.06
N ARG A 67 -5.55 1.11 -11.79
CA ARG A 67 -4.71 1.88 -12.71
C ARG A 67 -4.37 1.14 -13.99
N ALA A 68 -4.15 -0.16 -13.91
CA ALA A 68 -3.88 -0.99 -15.09
C ALA A 68 -5.12 -1.10 -15.99
N VAL A 69 -6.29 -1.31 -15.40
CA VAL A 69 -7.57 -1.34 -16.13
C VAL A 69 -7.89 0.02 -16.76
N GLU A 70 -7.69 1.12 -16.04
CA GLU A 70 -7.93 2.47 -16.56
C GLU A 70 -6.96 2.81 -17.71
N ALA A 71 -5.69 2.43 -17.60
CA ALA A 71 -4.70 2.69 -18.65
C ALA A 71 -5.01 1.95 -19.95
N GLU A 72 -5.60 0.75 -19.89
CA GLU A 72 -5.98 -0.02 -21.07
C GLU A 72 -7.03 0.70 -21.95
N SER A 73 -7.89 1.51 -21.33
CA SER A 73 -9.00 2.20 -22.02
C SER A 73 -8.80 3.70 -22.23
N SER A 74 -7.78 4.32 -21.64
CA SER A 74 -7.65 5.79 -21.56
C SER A 74 -6.53 6.39 -22.40
N GLY A 75 -5.75 5.57 -23.12
CA GLY A 75 -4.58 6.02 -23.87
C GLY A 75 -3.39 6.46 -22.99
N LEU A 76 -3.43 6.22 -21.69
CA LEU A 76 -2.29 6.41 -20.79
C LEU A 76 -1.21 5.36 -21.05
N ARG A 77 0.02 5.63 -20.56
CA ARG A 77 1.11 4.64 -20.65
C ARG A 77 0.65 3.31 -20.04
N ARG A 78 0.73 2.25 -20.86
CA ARG A 78 0.32 0.91 -20.44
C ARG A 78 1.17 0.43 -19.27
N ARG A 79 0.54 -0.31 -18.39
CA ARG A 79 1.17 -0.94 -17.24
C ARG A 79 0.58 -2.32 -17.02
N LYS A 80 1.43 -3.28 -16.76
CA LYS A 80 1.04 -4.65 -16.45
C LYS A 80 1.28 -4.96 -14.98
N ILE A 81 0.42 -5.77 -14.40
CA ILE A 81 0.71 -6.40 -13.10
C ILE A 81 1.72 -7.51 -13.36
N VAL A 82 2.93 -7.38 -12.82
CA VAL A 82 4.04 -8.30 -13.10
C VAL A 82 4.37 -9.22 -11.93
N ALA A 83 3.86 -8.94 -10.74
CA ALA A 83 4.01 -9.80 -9.56
C ALA A 83 3.03 -9.43 -8.44
N LEU A 84 2.75 -10.39 -7.55
CA LEU A 84 2.48 -10.08 -6.16
C LEU A 84 3.79 -9.65 -5.52
N GLY A 85 3.79 -8.47 -4.88
CA GLY A 85 5.01 -7.85 -4.37
C GLY A 85 5.50 -8.42 -3.04
N ALA A 86 6.71 -8.04 -2.68
CA ALA A 86 7.44 -8.58 -1.54
C ALA A 86 6.97 -8.08 -0.16
N SER A 87 5.90 -7.33 -0.07
CA SER A 87 5.41 -6.83 1.22
C SER A 87 3.89 -6.78 1.29
N MET A 88 3.40 -6.93 2.50
CA MET A 88 2.01 -6.68 2.85
C MET A 88 1.94 -5.47 3.78
N SER A 89 0.99 -4.57 3.53
CA SER A 89 0.77 -3.41 4.40
C SER A 89 -0.30 -3.75 5.43
N LYS A 90 0.04 -3.58 6.70
CA LYS A 90 -0.92 -3.67 7.80
C LYS A 90 -1.75 -2.40 7.84
N PHE A 91 -3.06 -2.55 7.92
CA PHE A 91 -4.01 -1.47 8.13
C PHE A 91 -4.87 -1.74 9.36
N ALA A 92 -5.30 -0.66 10.01
CA ALA A 92 -6.22 -0.73 11.14
C ALA A 92 -7.24 0.41 11.06
N ILE A 93 -8.46 0.14 11.49
CA ILE A 93 -9.46 1.17 11.81
C ILE A 93 -9.32 1.49 13.28
N ALA A 94 -9.04 2.76 13.57
CA ALA A 94 -8.88 3.27 14.92
C ALA A 94 -10.01 4.26 15.28
N VAL A 95 -10.37 4.31 16.56
CA VAL A 95 -11.36 5.22 17.15
C VAL A 95 -10.74 5.97 18.32
N ALA A 96 -11.36 7.08 18.71
CA ALA A 96 -10.92 7.86 19.88
C ALA A 96 -11.01 7.03 21.18
N PRO A 97 -10.18 7.34 22.19
CA PRO A 97 -10.15 6.57 23.45
C PRO A 97 -11.50 6.49 24.17
N ASP A 98 -12.24 7.58 24.14
CA ASP A 98 -13.55 7.77 24.78
C ASP A 98 -14.76 7.44 23.88
N SER A 99 -14.48 7.04 22.63
CA SER A 99 -15.51 6.66 21.67
C SER A 99 -16.38 5.53 22.22
N LYS A 100 -17.68 5.61 21.98
CA LYS A 100 -18.64 4.53 22.29
C LYS A 100 -18.76 3.48 21.18
N ILE A 101 -17.89 3.53 20.18
CA ILE A 101 -17.81 2.54 19.11
C ILE A 101 -16.90 1.42 19.60
N TYR A 102 -17.46 0.24 19.85
CA TYR A 102 -16.74 -0.93 20.38
C TYR A 102 -16.63 -2.05 19.34
N GLU A 103 -17.52 -2.06 18.36
CA GLU A 103 -17.65 -3.09 17.34
C GLU A 103 -17.72 -2.45 15.95
N PRO A 104 -17.23 -3.14 14.89
CA PRO A 104 -17.25 -2.61 13.52
C PRO A 104 -18.66 -2.24 13.02
N GLU A 105 -19.70 -2.98 13.42
CA GLU A 105 -21.10 -2.73 13.07
C GLU A 105 -21.59 -1.35 13.52
N MET A 106 -21.02 -0.85 14.60
CA MET A 106 -21.35 0.48 15.14
C MET A 106 -20.83 1.63 14.26
N LEU A 107 -20.03 1.32 13.22
CA LEU A 107 -19.63 2.26 12.18
C LEU A 107 -20.68 2.45 11.07
N LYS A 108 -21.83 1.79 11.17
CA LYS A 108 -22.94 1.95 10.23
C LYS A 108 -23.30 3.42 10.02
N ASN A 109 -23.18 3.88 8.76
CA ASN A 109 -23.45 5.28 8.35
C ASN A 109 -22.57 6.34 9.05
N ARG A 110 -21.44 5.95 9.64
CA ARG A 110 -20.47 6.86 10.25
C ARG A 110 -19.26 7.01 9.35
N GLU A 111 -18.70 8.22 9.30
CA GLU A 111 -17.56 8.51 8.45
C GLU A 111 -16.26 7.90 8.97
N ILE A 112 -15.60 7.15 8.10
CA ILE A 112 -14.25 6.58 8.30
C ILE A 112 -13.30 7.32 7.39
N ALA A 113 -12.30 8.01 7.94
CA ALA A 113 -11.35 8.76 7.13
C ALA A 113 -10.31 7.85 6.47
N VAL A 114 -10.18 7.99 5.15
CA VAL A 114 -9.29 7.22 4.28
C VAL A 114 -8.57 8.14 3.29
N THR A 115 -7.64 7.60 2.50
CA THR A 115 -7.22 8.21 1.22
C THR A 115 -8.02 7.55 0.10
N PRO A 116 -8.87 8.27 -0.64
CA PRO A 116 -9.65 7.70 -1.73
C PRO A 116 -8.76 6.99 -2.77
N ASN A 117 -9.26 5.88 -3.32
CA ASN A 117 -8.59 5.09 -4.37
C ASN A 117 -7.16 4.64 -4.01
N ASN A 118 -6.90 4.43 -2.72
CA ASN A 118 -5.63 3.99 -2.18
C ASN A 118 -5.81 2.84 -1.20
N GLY A 119 -4.70 2.24 -0.72
CA GLY A 119 -4.71 1.09 0.18
C GLY A 119 -5.62 1.25 1.39
N SER A 120 -5.63 2.42 2.03
CA SER A 120 -6.52 2.66 3.17
C SER A 120 -8.00 2.63 2.79
N HIS A 121 -8.38 3.11 1.61
CA HIS A 121 -9.77 3.05 1.13
C HIS A 121 -10.19 1.60 0.88
N PHE A 122 -9.47 0.92 0.00
CA PHE A 122 -9.79 -0.46 -0.38
C PHE A 122 -9.79 -1.41 0.83
N THR A 123 -8.78 -1.30 1.70
CA THR A 123 -8.70 -2.16 2.89
C THR A 123 -9.82 -1.85 3.88
N THR A 124 -10.25 -0.58 4.00
CA THR A 124 -11.43 -0.22 4.81
C THR A 124 -12.69 -0.91 4.28
N LEU A 125 -12.95 -0.82 2.97
CA LEU A 125 -14.12 -1.49 2.37
C LEU A 125 -14.04 -3.00 2.61
N LYS A 126 -12.85 -3.59 2.43
CA LYS A 126 -12.61 -5.03 2.63
C LYS A 126 -12.81 -5.46 4.09
N MET A 127 -12.38 -4.65 5.06
CA MET A 127 -12.62 -4.92 6.48
C MET A 127 -14.11 -4.81 6.83
N MET A 128 -14.80 -3.80 6.28
CA MET A 128 -16.17 -3.50 6.66
C MET A 128 -17.22 -4.39 5.98
N GLU A 129 -16.90 -5.01 4.83
CA GLU A 129 -17.86 -5.87 4.10
C GLU A 129 -18.31 -7.12 4.90
N GLY A 130 -17.53 -7.54 5.88
CA GLY A 130 -17.90 -8.63 6.79
C GLY A 130 -18.93 -8.26 7.86
N PHE A 131 -19.17 -6.95 8.06
CA PHE A 131 -19.98 -6.42 9.15
C PHE A 131 -21.15 -5.57 8.66
N LEU A 132 -20.96 -4.87 7.53
CA LEU A 132 -21.94 -3.93 7.01
C LEU A 132 -22.23 -4.16 5.53
N ARG A 133 -23.46 -3.88 5.11
CA ARG A 133 -23.79 -3.76 3.69
C ARG A 133 -23.07 -2.56 3.08
N GLN A 134 -22.74 -2.64 1.80
CA GLN A 134 -21.99 -1.63 1.07
C GLN A 134 -22.58 -0.20 1.23
N GLU A 135 -23.89 -0.06 1.14
CA GLU A 135 -24.58 1.23 1.27
C GLU A 135 -24.42 1.89 2.65
N HIS A 136 -24.04 1.13 3.66
CA HIS A 136 -23.83 1.60 5.03
C HIS A 136 -22.36 1.91 5.38
N VAL A 137 -21.43 1.57 4.51
CA VAL A 137 -20.01 1.92 4.67
C VAL A 137 -19.78 3.33 4.13
N LYS A 138 -19.46 4.27 5.01
CA LYS A 138 -19.21 5.68 4.64
C LYS A 138 -17.73 5.99 4.82
N THR A 139 -17.10 6.40 3.74
CA THR A 139 -15.71 6.85 3.77
C THR A 139 -15.61 8.33 3.41
N THR A 140 -14.66 9.03 4.04
CA THR A 140 -14.38 10.44 3.78
C THR A 140 -12.87 10.67 3.72
N THR A 141 -12.44 11.86 3.32
CA THR A 141 -11.03 12.23 3.34
C THR A 141 -10.74 13.21 4.48
N ALA A 142 -9.62 13.00 5.16
CA ALA A 142 -9.10 13.94 6.16
C ALA A 142 -7.58 14.14 5.98
N GLY A 143 -7.10 13.97 4.75
CA GLY A 143 -5.70 14.19 4.38
C GLY A 143 -4.76 13.04 4.77
N SER A 144 -3.51 13.40 5.13
CA SER A 144 -2.46 12.47 5.54
C SER A 144 -2.81 11.74 6.84
N MET A 145 -2.09 10.67 7.16
CA MET A 145 -2.35 9.89 8.39
C MET A 145 -2.25 10.72 9.67
N PRO A 146 -1.27 11.64 9.84
CA PRO A 146 -1.28 12.58 10.97
C PRO A 146 -2.54 13.44 11.01
N LYS A 147 -2.98 13.99 9.86
CA LYS A 147 -4.20 14.81 9.78
C LYS A 147 -5.46 14.01 10.11
N ARG A 148 -5.50 12.72 9.75
CA ARG A 148 -6.62 11.82 10.15
C ARG A 148 -6.67 11.63 11.66
N ILE A 149 -5.52 11.38 12.30
CA ILE A 149 -5.44 11.26 13.77
C ILE A 149 -5.94 12.55 14.41
N GLU A 150 -5.54 13.70 13.89
CA GLU A 150 -6.00 15.00 14.38
C GLU A 150 -7.51 15.18 14.19
N ALA A 151 -8.04 14.86 13.01
CA ALA A 151 -9.48 14.94 12.72
C ALA A 151 -10.31 14.02 13.64
N LEU A 152 -9.78 12.83 13.96
CA LEU A 152 -10.39 11.90 14.90
C LEU A 152 -10.43 12.50 16.33
N LYS A 153 -9.31 13.08 16.81
CA LYS A 153 -9.21 13.73 18.12
C LYS A 153 -10.14 14.94 18.26
N GLN A 154 -10.39 15.63 17.15
CA GLN A 154 -11.33 16.75 17.07
C GLN A 154 -12.78 16.31 16.91
N GLY A 155 -13.09 15.01 16.85
CA GLY A 155 -14.44 14.50 16.64
C GLY A 155 -15.04 14.79 15.26
N LYS A 156 -14.21 15.18 14.28
CA LYS A 156 -14.65 15.46 12.89
C LYS A 156 -15.02 14.20 12.11
N VAL A 157 -14.47 13.05 12.50
CA VAL A 157 -14.76 11.74 11.92
C VAL A 157 -14.93 10.73 13.07
N ALA A 158 -15.70 9.68 12.81
CA ALA A 158 -15.98 8.64 13.80
C ALA A 158 -14.82 7.64 13.94
N ALA A 159 -14.10 7.40 12.86
CA ALA A 159 -12.96 6.49 12.79
C ALA A 159 -11.97 6.90 11.72
N VAL A 160 -10.77 6.36 11.79
CA VAL A 160 -9.71 6.58 10.79
C VAL A 160 -9.05 5.27 10.42
N THR A 161 -8.72 5.09 9.14
CA THR A 161 -7.88 3.97 8.72
C THR A 161 -6.45 4.42 8.61
N LEU A 162 -5.59 3.73 9.34
CA LEU A 162 -4.16 3.98 9.44
C LEU A 162 -3.37 2.76 8.92
N MET A 163 -2.14 3.00 8.51
CA MET A 163 -1.14 2.01 8.15
C MET A 163 0.07 2.16 9.09
N GLU A 164 0.85 1.09 9.29
CA GLU A 164 2.12 1.25 9.98
C GLU A 164 3.04 2.24 9.25
N PRO A 165 3.77 3.09 10.00
CA PRO A 165 3.97 3.13 11.46
C PRO A 165 2.87 3.91 12.24
N TRP A 166 1.88 4.46 11.57
CA TRP A 166 0.84 5.32 12.18
C TRP A 166 -0.16 4.56 13.06
N ILE A 167 -0.27 3.23 12.91
CA ILE A 167 -1.03 2.39 13.84
C ILE A 167 -0.33 2.41 15.21
N SER A 168 0.99 2.20 15.24
CA SER A 168 1.78 2.26 16.47
C SER A 168 1.75 3.65 17.11
N VAL A 169 1.81 4.73 16.30
CA VAL A 169 1.63 6.10 16.80
C VAL A 169 0.26 6.28 17.45
N ALA A 170 -0.80 5.83 16.79
CA ALA A 170 -2.16 5.93 17.31
C ALA A 170 -2.30 5.20 18.65
N GLN A 171 -1.77 3.98 18.77
CA GLN A 171 -1.78 3.22 20.02
C GLN A 171 -1.00 3.94 21.14
N LYS A 172 0.19 4.47 20.82
CA LYS A 172 0.98 5.26 21.77
C LYS A 172 0.23 6.52 22.25
N MET A 173 -0.61 7.09 21.40
CA MET A 173 -1.49 8.22 21.72
C MET A 173 -2.79 7.79 22.45
N GLY A 174 -2.99 6.50 22.75
CA GLY A 174 -4.16 5.98 23.45
C GLY A 174 -5.38 5.74 22.57
N LEU A 175 -5.28 5.85 21.24
CA LEU A 175 -6.38 5.49 20.35
C LEU A 175 -6.62 3.98 20.41
N ARG A 176 -7.89 3.58 20.29
CA ARG A 176 -8.27 2.17 20.29
C ARG A 176 -8.33 1.64 18.86
N ILE A 177 -7.70 0.49 18.65
CA ILE A 177 -7.82 -0.25 17.39
C ILE A 177 -9.10 -1.07 17.44
N LEU A 178 -9.97 -0.87 16.46
CA LEU A 178 -11.26 -1.56 16.36
C LEU A 178 -11.14 -2.86 15.57
N ILE A 179 -10.41 -2.80 14.45
CA ILE A 179 -10.16 -3.95 13.59
C ILE A 179 -8.84 -3.76 12.84
N GLU A 180 -8.12 -4.84 12.59
CA GLU A 180 -6.91 -4.87 11.79
C GLU A 180 -7.04 -5.84 10.61
N SER A 181 -6.42 -5.49 9.49
CA SER A 181 -6.27 -6.35 8.33
C SER A 181 -4.97 -6.04 7.62
N HIS A 182 -4.74 -6.67 6.49
CA HIS A 182 -3.60 -6.40 5.64
C HIS A 182 -4.02 -6.24 4.18
N SER A 183 -3.18 -5.57 3.42
CA SER A 183 -3.29 -5.39 1.99
C SER A 183 -2.03 -5.90 1.33
N THR A 184 -2.18 -6.88 0.47
CA THR A 184 -1.09 -7.34 -0.39
C THR A 184 -0.67 -6.22 -1.32
N ARG A 185 0.63 -6.13 -1.58
CA ARG A 185 1.18 -5.25 -2.59
C ARG A 185 1.34 -5.99 -3.90
N SER A 186 1.17 -5.28 -5.00
CA SER A 186 1.54 -5.74 -6.33
C SER A 186 2.59 -4.85 -6.94
N GLU A 187 3.30 -5.39 -7.90
CA GLU A 187 4.28 -4.67 -8.72
C GLU A 187 3.66 -4.42 -10.10
N ALA A 188 3.74 -3.18 -10.55
CA ALA A 188 3.38 -2.80 -11.93
C ALA A 188 4.61 -2.36 -12.68
N ALA A 189 4.70 -2.75 -13.94
CA ALA A 189 5.79 -2.37 -14.82
C ALA A 189 5.30 -2.00 -16.22
N SER A 190 6.09 -1.19 -16.91
CA SER A 190 5.91 -0.89 -18.34
C SER A 190 6.29 -2.08 -19.21
N ASP A 191 5.80 -2.08 -20.44
CA ASP A 191 6.15 -3.09 -21.43
C ASP A 191 7.66 -3.03 -21.84
N ASP A 192 8.33 -1.90 -21.58
CA ASP A 192 9.75 -1.69 -21.89
C ASP A 192 10.69 -2.49 -20.98
N LEU A 193 10.23 -2.88 -19.77
CA LEU A 193 11.03 -3.67 -18.84
C LEU A 193 10.95 -5.15 -19.18
N ASP A 194 12.07 -5.75 -19.54
CA ASP A 194 12.14 -7.16 -19.91
C ASP A 194 12.00 -8.12 -18.70
N GLY A 195 11.66 -9.39 -19.00
CA GLY A 195 11.43 -10.40 -17.97
C GLY A 195 12.67 -10.75 -17.16
N LYS A 196 13.88 -10.69 -17.75
CA LYS A 196 15.14 -11.01 -17.04
C LYS A 196 15.45 -9.94 -16.01
N THR A 197 15.28 -8.68 -16.35
CA THR A 197 15.44 -7.52 -15.46
C THR A 197 14.45 -7.63 -14.29
N LEU A 198 13.17 -7.88 -14.56
CA LEU A 198 12.16 -8.07 -13.52
C LEU A 198 12.48 -9.27 -12.62
N ALA A 199 12.90 -10.41 -13.19
CA ALA A 199 13.29 -11.58 -12.42
C ALA A 199 14.47 -11.30 -11.49
N ALA A 200 15.48 -10.57 -11.96
CA ALA A 200 16.62 -10.13 -11.16
C ALA A 200 16.19 -9.21 -10.01
N MET A 201 15.30 -8.24 -10.28
CA MET A 201 14.70 -7.39 -9.24
C MET A 201 13.98 -8.20 -8.18
N PHE A 202 13.20 -9.20 -8.58
CA PHE A 202 12.43 -10.04 -7.64
C PHE A 202 13.33 -10.97 -6.83
N ARG A 203 14.43 -11.49 -7.40
CA ARG A 203 15.44 -12.26 -6.61
C ARG A 203 16.10 -11.39 -5.56
N ALA A 204 16.49 -10.15 -5.89
CA ALA A 204 17.05 -9.20 -4.92
C ALA A 204 16.06 -8.91 -3.78
N GLN A 205 14.79 -8.69 -4.11
CA GLN A 205 13.74 -8.47 -3.10
C GLN A 205 13.51 -9.73 -2.24
N ALA A 206 13.52 -10.92 -2.82
CA ALA A 206 13.34 -12.18 -2.10
C ALA A 206 14.49 -12.42 -1.09
N ARG A 207 15.73 -12.05 -1.45
CA ARG A 207 16.86 -12.07 -0.50
C ARG A 207 16.62 -11.15 0.69
N ALA A 208 16.14 -9.93 0.43
CA ALA A 208 15.82 -8.96 1.48
C ALA A 208 14.67 -9.43 2.37
N VAL A 209 13.67 -10.13 1.83
CA VAL A 209 12.60 -10.75 2.63
C VAL A 209 13.18 -11.76 3.62
N LYS A 210 14.05 -12.67 3.17
CA LYS A 210 14.69 -13.65 4.04
C LYS A 210 15.50 -13.02 5.19
N GLU A 211 16.16 -11.88 4.93
CA GLU A 211 16.86 -11.13 5.96
C GLU A 211 15.92 -10.56 7.01
N ILE A 212 14.80 -9.95 6.56
CA ILE A 212 13.81 -9.35 7.45
C ILE A 212 13.07 -10.43 8.26
N GLU A 213 12.74 -11.57 7.65
CA GLU A 213 12.07 -12.69 8.33
C GLU A 213 12.94 -13.30 9.42
N LYS A 214 14.27 -13.33 9.22
CA LYS A 214 15.21 -13.82 10.20
C LYS A 214 15.26 -12.95 11.46
N ASP A 215 15.30 -11.64 11.28
CA ASP A 215 15.23 -10.64 12.34
C ASP A 215 14.78 -9.29 11.78
N PRO A 216 13.55 -8.84 12.05
CA PRO A 216 13.03 -7.55 11.58
C PRO A 216 13.60 -6.36 12.36
N THR A 217 14.18 -6.58 13.54
CA THR A 217 14.59 -5.51 14.47
C THR A 217 15.56 -4.50 13.85
N PRO A 218 16.61 -4.90 13.09
CA PRO A 218 17.53 -3.96 12.46
C PRO A 218 16.86 -3.04 11.43
N TYR A 219 15.67 -3.40 10.94
CA TYR A 219 14.99 -2.71 9.84
C TYR A 219 13.83 -1.83 10.31
N VAL A 220 13.51 -1.81 11.59
CA VAL A 220 12.44 -0.97 12.18
C VAL A 220 12.66 0.51 11.90
N HIS A 221 13.91 0.96 11.85
CA HIS A 221 14.24 2.35 11.58
C HIS A 221 13.71 2.88 10.24
N TYR A 222 13.52 2.01 9.22
CA TYR A 222 12.91 2.43 7.94
C TYR A 222 11.45 2.88 8.09
N PHE A 223 10.75 2.38 9.11
CA PHE A 223 9.36 2.73 9.38
C PHE A 223 9.27 3.92 10.34
N ILE A 224 9.94 3.85 11.49
CA ILE A 224 9.76 4.86 12.54
C ILE A 224 10.28 6.24 12.17
N ARG A 225 11.28 6.35 11.28
CA ARG A 225 11.79 7.65 10.82
C ARG A 225 10.71 8.54 10.19
N GLU A 226 9.68 7.95 9.58
CA GLU A 226 8.57 8.69 8.98
C GLU A 226 7.70 9.41 10.01
N THR A 227 7.79 9.00 11.25
CA THR A 227 6.98 9.56 12.34
C THR A 227 7.60 10.81 12.95
N GLY A 228 8.77 11.26 12.46
CA GLY A 228 9.43 12.47 12.97
C GLY A 228 9.77 12.40 14.45
N GLY A 229 10.09 11.20 14.98
CA GLY A 229 10.45 11.00 16.38
C GLY A 229 9.28 10.68 17.32
N LEU A 230 8.07 10.51 16.80
CA LEU A 230 6.93 10.10 17.63
C LEU A 230 7.05 8.66 18.14
N LEU A 231 7.81 7.79 17.45
CA LEU A 231 8.10 6.41 17.83
C LEU A 231 9.58 6.19 18.07
N GLU A 232 9.86 5.40 19.09
CA GLU A 232 11.14 4.72 19.29
C GLU A 232 11.04 3.26 18.83
N PRO A 233 12.15 2.54 18.57
CA PRO A 233 12.10 1.13 18.15
C PRO A 233 11.27 0.23 19.07
N LYS A 234 11.30 0.47 20.38
CA LYS A 234 10.51 -0.28 21.37
C LYS A 234 8.99 -0.10 21.27
N ASP A 235 8.54 1.00 20.66
CA ASP A 235 7.12 1.31 20.50
C ASP A 235 6.52 0.59 19.28
N PHE A 236 7.37 0.10 18.38
CA PHE A 236 6.96 -0.48 17.12
C PHE A 236 6.70 -1.99 17.22
N GLN A 237 5.56 -2.42 16.75
CA GLN A 237 5.13 -3.82 16.79
C GLN A 237 5.65 -4.59 15.57
N THR A 238 6.82 -5.23 15.68
CA THR A 238 7.49 -5.92 14.55
C THR A 238 6.66 -7.05 13.94
N TRP A 239 5.77 -7.69 14.70
CA TRP A 239 4.86 -8.71 14.18
C TRP A 239 3.86 -8.19 13.13
N ARG A 240 3.70 -6.86 13.02
CA ARG A 240 2.91 -6.23 11.96
C ARG A 240 3.66 -6.09 10.64
N LEU A 241 4.97 -6.37 10.63
CA LEU A 241 5.77 -6.39 9.42
C LEU A 241 5.61 -7.74 8.73
N LEU A 242 4.70 -7.78 7.76
CA LEU A 242 4.44 -8.97 6.97
C LEU A 242 5.16 -8.86 5.63
N HIS A 243 5.93 -9.87 5.30
CA HIS A 243 6.64 -9.95 4.04
C HIS A 243 6.47 -11.35 3.43
N ALA A 244 6.56 -11.42 2.12
CA ALA A 244 6.62 -12.65 1.36
C ALA A 244 7.52 -12.44 0.15
N ALA A 245 8.20 -13.45 -0.34
CA ALA A 245 8.94 -13.31 -1.59
C ALA A 245 7.97 -12.93 -2.73
N PRO A 246 8.41 -12.11 -3.71
CA PRO A 246 7.60 -11.83 -4.88
C PRO A 246 7.16 -13.13 -5.57
N GLN A 247 5.95 -13.16 -6.07
CA GLN A 247 5.32 -14.34 -6.67
C GLN A 247 4.60 -13.96 -7.95
N PRO A 248 4.37 -14.92 -8.88
CA PRO A 248 3.51 -14.68 -10.02
C PRO A 248 2.11 -14.21 -9.59
N TYR A 249 1.53 -13.33 -10.37
CA TYR A 249 0.14 -12.93 -10.16
C TYR A 249 -0.77 -13.95 -10.83
N THR A 250 -1.44 -14.82 -10.04
CA THR A 250 -2.22 -15.92 -10.57
C THR A 250 -3.58 -15.48 -11.11
N ARG A 251 -4.17 -16.31 -11.98
CA ARG A 251 -5.53 -16.09 -12.48
C ARG A 251 -6.56 -16.09 -11.34
N GLU A 252 -6.48 -17.03 -10.42
CA GLU A 252 -7.37 -17.10 -9.26
C GLU A 252 -7.34 -15.79 -8.46
N ARG A 253 -6.13 -15.27 -8.19
CA ARG A 253 -5.96 -13.99 -7.51
C ARG A 253 -6.54 -12.82 -8.30
N TRP A 254 -6.38 -12.84 -9.62
CA TRP A 254 -7.00 -11.86 -10.50
C TRP A 254 -8.52 -11.89 -10.38
N ASP A 255 -9.13 -13.06 -10.53
CA ASP A 255 -10.58 -13.23 -10.52
C ASP A 255 -11.18 -12.73 -9.21
N ASP A 256 -10.58 -13.09 -8.06
CA ASP A 256 -11.01 -12.62 -6.74
C ASP A 256 -10.91 -11.08 -6.61
N THR A 257 -9.77 -10.52 -6.95
CA THR A 257 -9.50 -9.10 -6.76
C THR A 257 -10.30 -8.25 -7.75
N TYR A 258 -10.39 -8.68 -9.01
CA TYR A 258 -11.11 -7.96 -10.06
C TYR A 258 -12.61 -7.99 -9.82
N ASN A 259 -13.20 -9.17 -9.55
CA ASN A 259 -14.63 -9.29 -9.29
C ASN A 259 -15.05 -8.49 -8.05
N TRP A 260 -14.23 -8.51 -6.99
CA TRP A 260 -14.47 -7.66 -5.83
C TRP A 260 -14.42 -6.17 -6.19
N SER A 261 -13.44 -5.74 -6.98
CA SER A 261 -13.28 -4.35 -7.39
C SER A 261 -14.45 -3.87 -8.27
N VAL A 262 -14.98 -4.73 -9.15
CA VAL A 262 -16.19 -4.45 -9.94
C VAL A 262 -17.42 -4.36 -9.03
N LYS A 263 -17.60 -5.30 -8.09
CA LYS A 263 -18.71 -5.30 -7.12
C LYS A 263 -18.76 -4.00 -6.31
N TRP A 264 -17.60 -3.44 -5.97
CA TRP A 264 -17.50 -2.20 -5.21
C TRP A 264 -17.43 -0.93 -6.09
N ASN A 265 -17.67 -1.05 -7.40
CA ASN A 265 -17.60 0.04 -8.37
C ASN A 265 -16.24 0.77 -8.39
N MET A 266 -15.17 0.05 -8.09
CA MET A 266 -13.80 0.59 -8.08
C MET A 266 -13.14 0.53 -9.45
N VAL A 267 -13.56 -0.41 -10.30
CA VAL A 267 -13.13 -0.58 -11.69
C VAL A 267 -14.31 -0.79 -12.61
N VAL A 268 -14.18 -0.40 -13.87
CA VAL A 268 -15.17 -0.67 -14.92
C VAL A 268 -15.03 -2.10 -15.39
N PRO A 269 -16.14 -2.85 -15.58
CA PRO A 269 -16.10 -4.20 -16.15
C PRO A 269 -15.53 -4.23 -17.58
N GLY A 270 -14.95 -5.39 -17.99
CA GLY A 270 -14.49 -5.64 -19.35
C GLY A 270 -13.00 -5.94 -19.49
N ALA A 271 -12.18 -5.72 -18.45
CA ALA A 271 -10.77 -6.11 -18.48
C ALA A 271 -10.61 -7.63 -18.29
N THR A 272 -9.57 -8.20 -18.90
CA THR A 272 -9.22 -9.61 -18.79
C THR A 272 -7.85 -9.78 -18.16
N TYR A 273 -7.61 -10.95 -17.59
CA TYR A 273 -6.31 -11.34 -17.03
C TYR A 273 -5.19 -11.15 -18.05
N GLU A 274 -5.39 -11.62 -19.27
CA GLU A 274 -4.41 -11.61 -20.36
C GLU A 274 -4.01 -10.16 -20.75
N ASN A 275 -4.96 -9.24 -20.65
CA ASN A 275 -4.70 -7.85 -21.00
C ASN A 275 -3.97 -7.07 -19.88
N ILE A 276 -4.06 -7.52 -18.64
CA ILE A 276 -3.59 -6.74 -17.48
C ILE A 276 -2.41 -7.40 -16.77
N VAL A 277 -2.34 -8.73 -16.74
CA VAL A 277 -1.27 -9.46 -16.04
C VAL A 277 -0.22 -9.95 -17.03
N ASP A 278 1.03 -9.83 -16.65
CA ASP A 278 2.16 -10.32 -17.41
C ASP A 278 3.22 -10.93 -16.49
N ASN A 279 3.22 -12.24 -16.40
CA ASN A 279 4.16 -12.99 -15.58
C ASN A 279 5.52 -13.26 -16.27
N ARG A 280 5.97 -12.38 -17.18
CA ARG A 280 7.22 -12.56 -17.96
C ARG A 280 8.49 -12.77 -17.11
N ALA A 281 8.49 -12.30 -15.88
CA ALA A 281 9.60 -12.52 -14.94
C ALA A 281 9.76 -13.98 -14.47
N TRP A 282 8.76 -14.83 -14.74
CA TRP A 282 8.65 -16.19 -14.23
C TRP A 282 8.73 -17.26 -15.34
N GLN A 283 9.02 -16.83 -16.57
CA GLN A 283 9.12 -17.68 -17.75
C GLN A 283 10.55 -18.15 -18.02
#